data_d612c62c20075dee7d5a46cb249766ee
#
_entry.id   d612c62c20075dee7d5a46cb249766ee
#
_cell.length_a   1.000
_cell.length_b   1.000
_cell.length_c   1.000
_cell.angle_alpha   90.00
_cell.angle_beta   90.00
_cell.angle_gamma   90.00
#
_symmetry.space_group_name_H-M   'P 1'
#
loop_
_entity.id
_entity.type
_entity.pdbx_description
1 polymer ?
#
loop_
_entity_poly.entity_id
_entity_poly.type
_entity_poly.pdbx_seq_one_letter_code
_entity_poly.pdbx_strand_id
1 'polypeptide(L)'
;MTKEVLSAIQDAVGTQVFGIWFLIGAALVFFMQAGFAMVETGFTRAKNAGNIIMKNLMDFCIGTCVFIPLGFGILLGEDALGGFIGTPTLGIFTDYANFDWSHFVFNLVFCATTATIVSGAMAERTKFLSYCIYSAVISAIVYPIEAHWIWGGGWLASLGFHDFAGSCAIHMVGGTTAFIGAAMEGARIGKFTRNKEGKVTKVHAFPGHNIVIGALGCFILWFGWYGFNGAAATTGSQLASIFMATTIAPAVATVVCMIFTWVKYGKPDVSMCLNASLAGLVAITAPCDVVDAAGSVIIGVVAGLLVVFGVWFCDNVAHVDDPVGAVAVHCLNGIWGTIAVGLFATKTAPECTLKGLFYGGGFHQLGLQLLGVVSVMAWTIVTMTIVFKIIDKAVGLRVSEEEEIVGLDSKEHGLASAYAGFSLMDITEGSMSVNENTELGENDYDEASDVQRAASVKVTTPVDPSTGIHKVVIIAKLSRYEKLKIALNDLGVTGMTVTQVMGCGVQKGAGEKYRGVEMDVTVLPKVKVEVIVGSISVEKVIDTVKRTLYTGHVGDGKIFVYNVQKVVKVRTGEEDYEALKDVE
;
A
#
# COMPACT_ATOMS: atom_id res chain seq x y z
N MET A 1 19.45 -40.00 40.05
CA MET A 1 18.79 -38.72 39.83
C MET A 1 17.31 -38.90 40.16
N THR A 2 16.77 -38.14 41.11
CA THR A 2 15.34 -38.23 41.46
C THR A 2 14.47 -37.69 40.30
N LYS A 3 13.22 -38.14 40.23
CA LYS A 3 12.28 -37.64 39.21
C LYS A 3 12.12 -36.11 39.29
N GLU A 4 12.15 -35.55 40.51
CA GLU A 4 12.08 -34.11 40.77
C GLU A 4 13.27 -33.34 40.17
N VAL A 5 14.50 -33.87 40.34
CA VAL A 5 15.69 -33.23 39.76
C VAL A 5 15.66 -33.30 38.24
N LEU A 6 15.17 -34.41 37.66
CA LEU A 6 15.04 -34.55 36.21
C LEU A 6 14.00 -33.56 35.67
N SER A 7 12.83 -33.41 36.33
CA SER A 7 11.81 -32.45 35.98
C SER A 7 12.36 -31.00 36.06
N ALA A 8 13.03 -30.62 37.12
CA ALA A 8 13.61 -29.30 37.29
C ALA A 8 14.67 -28.96 36.22
N ILE A 9 15.46 -29.97 35.79
CA ILE A 9 16.40 -29.78 34.67
C ILE A 9 15.65 -29.61 33.35
N GLN A 10 14.62 -30.41 33.10
CA GLN A 10 13.81 -30.28 31.88
C GLN A 10 13.12 -28.92 31.80
N ASP A 11 12.56 -28.44 32.90
CA ASP A 11 11.92 -27.12 33.00
C ASP A 11 12.92 -25.98 32.77
N ALA A 12 14.12 -26.06 33.40
CA ALA A 12 15.17 -25.08 33.22
C ALA A 12 15.70 -25.04 31.75
N VAL A 13 15.91 -26.21 31.13
CA VAL A 13 16.34 -26.32 29.75
C VAL A 13 15.22 -25.80 28.83
N GLY A 14 13.98 -26.17 29.08
CA GLY A 14 12.81 -25.68 28.32
C GLY A 14 12.72 -24.15 28.35
N THR A 15 12.81 -23.54 29.52
CA THR A 15 12.79 -22.09 29.68
C THR A 15 13.91 -21.41 28.87
N GLN A 16 15.11 -21.94 28.88
CA GLN A 16 16.23 -21.38 28.11
C GLN A 16 16.02 -21.52 26.61
N VAL A 17 15.59 -22.71 26.14
CA VAL A 17 15.35 -22.97 24.71
C VAL A 17 14.24 -22.09 24.16
N PHE A 18 13.11 -21.97 24.88
CA PHE A 18 12.00 -21.12 24.44
C PHE A 18 12.31 -19.62 24.60
N GLY A 19 13.12 -19.20 25.56
CA GLY A 19 13.61 -17.83 25.63
C GLY A 19 14.46 -17.42 24.43
N ILE A 20 15.36 -18.33 23.96
CA ILE A 20 16.13 -18.09 22.73
C ILE A 20 15.22 -18.09 21.51
N TRP A 21 14.28 -19.05 21.43
CA TRP A 21 13.32 -19.12 20.33
C TRP A 21 12.46 -17.87 20.23
N PHE A 22 12.02 -17.31 21.36
CA PHE A 22 11.26 -16.07 21.42
C PHE A 22 11.99 -14.89 20.77
N LEU A 23 13.29 -14.74 21.07
CA LEU A 23 14.14 -13.71 20.44
C LEU A 23 14.40 -13.98 18.95
N ILE A 24 14.57 -15.24 18.54
CA ILE A 24 14.63 -15.59 17.12
C ILE A 24 13.31 -15.21 16.44
N GLY A 25 12.18 -15.50 17.06
CA GLY A 25 10.86 -15.09 16.56
C GLY A 25 10.76 -13.58 16.40
N ALA A 26 11.20 -12.80 17.37
CA ALA A 26 11.26 -11.34 17.27
C ALA A 26 12.12 -10.87 16.09
N ALA A 27 13.28 -11.49 15.85
CA ALA A 27 14.14 -11.19 14.71
C ALA A 27 13.48 -11.54 13.37
N LEU A 28 12.74 -12.67 13.30
CA LEU A 28 11.95 -13.04 12.11
C LEU A 28 10.84 -12.02 11.83
N VAL A 29 10.14 -11.54 12.86
CA VAL A 29 9.13 -10.49 12.72
C VAL A 29 9.75 -9.16 12.29
N PHE A 30 10.90 -8.78 12.84
CA PHE A 30 11.63 -7.61 12.35
C PHE A 30 11.94 -7.70 10.85
N PHE A 31 12.37 -8.89 10.39
CA PHE A 31 12.66 -9.11 8.97
C PHE A 31 11.41 -9.00 8.07
N MET A 32 10.20 -9.14 8.63
CA MET A 32 8.96 -8.88 7.90
C MET A 32 8.82 -7.41 7.45
N GLN A 33 9.53 -6.46 8.06
CA GLN A 33 9.56 -5.07 7.56
C GLN A 33 10.11 -5.00 6.12
N ALA A 34 11.14 -5.80 5.81
CA ALA A 34 11.63 -5.94 4.44
C ALA A 34 10.56 -6.57 3.52
N GLY A 35 9.81 -7.55 4.03
CA GLY A 35 8.70 -8.18 3.30
C GLY A 35 7.59 -7.18 2.95
N PHE A 36 7.13 -6.38 3.91
CA PHE A 36 6.15 -5.31 3.66
C PHE A 36 6.65 -4.28 2.65
N ALA A 37 7.89 -3.80 2.82
CA ALA A 37 8.49 -2.86 1.88
C ALA A 37 8.52 -3.41 0.44
N MET A 38 8.81 -4.70 0.26
CA MET A 38 8.82 -5.36 -1.04
C MET A 38 7.41 -5.54 -1.63
N VAL A 39 6.41 -5.93 -0.82
CA VAL A 39 5.02 -6.06 -1.26
C VAL A 39 4.48 -4.70 -1.70
N GLU A 40 4.61 -3.69 -0.85
CA GLU A 40 4.13 -2.34 -1.15
C GLU A 40 4.81 -1.75 -2.38
N THR A 41 6.14 -1.85 -2.47
CA THR A 41 6.91 -1.37 -3.62
C THR A 41 6.48 -2.08 -4.89
N GLY A 42 6.34 -3.41 -4.84
CA GLY A 42 5.98 -4.20 -6.01
C GLY A 42 4.58 -3.93 -6.55
N PHE A 43 3.62 -3.64 -5.67
CA PHE A 43 2.21 -3.41 -6.02
C PHE A 43 1.86 -1.95 -6.31
N THR A 44 2.80 -1.05 -6.15
CA THR A 44 2.62 0.38 -6.44
C THR A 44 3.42 0.81 -7.66
N ARG A 45 3.30 2.09 -8.04
CA ARG A 45 4.00 2.65 -9.20
C ARG A 45 5.44 2.99 -8.87
N ALA A 46 6.35 2.72 -9.80
CA ALA A 46 7.79 2.83 -9.64
C ALA A 46 8.29 4.22 -9.19
N LYS A 47 7.56 5.29 -9.54
CA LYS A 47 7.87 6.68 -9.16
C LYS A 47 7.75 6.99 -7.66
N ASN A 48 7.25 6.01 -6.88
CA ASN A 48 7.06 6.12 -5.43
C ASN A 48 7.85 5.05 -4.65
N ALA A 49 8.70 4.26 -5.32
CA ALA A 49 9.39 3.14 -4.71
C ALA A 49 10.32 3.55 -3.56
N GLY A 50 11.07 4.64 -3.75
CA GLY A 50 11.94 5.21 -2.71
C GLY A 50 11.17 5.74 -1.52
N ASN A 51 10.05 6.43 -1.76
CA ASN A 51 9.15 6.90 -0.70
C ASN A 51 8.59 5.73 0.13
N ILE A 52 8.18 4.64 -0.52
CA ILE A 52 7.64 3.46 0.16
C ILE A 52 8.70 2.80 1.06
N ILE A 53 9.91 2.60 0.54
CA ILE A 53 11.01 2.04 1.33
C ILE A 53 11.32 2.93 2.54
N MET A 54 11.36 4.26 2.33
CA MET A 54 11.59 5.23 3.41
C MET A 54 10.50 5.18 4.46
N LYS A 55 9.22 5.07 4.08
CA LYS A 55 8.10 4.92 5.01
C LYS A 55 8.24 3.67 5.87
N ASN A 56 8.47 2.51 5.25
CA ASN A 56 8.61 1.25 5.97
C ASN A 56 9.81 1.24 6.94
N LEU A 57 10.93 1.88 6.58
CA LEU A 57 12.06 2.05 7.50
C LEU A 57 11.69 2.95 8.68
N MET A 58 10.98 4.05 8.40
CA MET A 58 10.61 5.02 9.43
C MET A 58 9.54 4.49 10.38
N ASP A 59 8.64 3.61 9.95
CA ASP A 59 7.70 2.95 10.86
C ASP A 59 8.41 2.27 12.02
N PHE A 60 9.41 1.47 11.69
CA PHE A 60 10.18 0.79 12.72
C PHE A 60 10.98 1.76 13.58
N CYS A 61 11.67 2.73 12.96
CA CYS A 61 12.53 3.68 13.68
C CYS A 61 11.72 4.63 14.57
N ILE A 62 10.65 5.24 14.04
CA ILE A 62 9.78 6.14 14.80
C ILE A 62 9.02 5.35 15.86
N GLY A 63 8.46 4.19 15.49
CA GLY A 63 7.79 3.28 16.42
C GLY A 63 8.69 2.96 17.61
N THR A 64 9.95 2.58 17.37
CA THR A 64 10.94 2.33 18.43
C THR A 64 11.11 3.54 19.35
N CYS A 65 11.32 4.73 18.78
CA CYS A 65 11.56 5.95 19.54
C CYS A 65 10.40 6.31 20.50
N VAL A 66 9.15 6.09 20.08
CA VAL A 66 7.97 6.41 20.91
C VAL A 66 7.53 5.24 21.79
N PHE A 67 7.83 4.01 21.41
CA PHE A 67 7.50 2.81 22.17
C PHE A 67 8.33 2.72 23.46
N ILE A 68 9.59 3.18 23.42
CA ILE A 68 10.48 3.24 24.59
C ILE A 68 9.84 4.01 25.77
N PRO A 69 9.45 5.28 25.63
CA PRO A 69 8.93 6.07 26.74
C PRO A 69 7.45 5.82 27.06
N LEU A 70 6.66 5.35 26.09
CA LEU A 70 5.21 5.27 26.25
C LEU A 70 4.65 3.88 25.92
N GLY A 71 4.85 3.40 24.69
CA GLY A 71 4.13 2.26 24.17
C GLY A 71 4.31 0.98 24.97
N PHE A 72 5.53 0.64 25.38
CA PHE A 72 5.80 -0.58 26.14
C PHE A 72 5.11 -0.59 27.51
N GLY A 73 5.21 0.51 28.26
CA GLY A 73 4.56 0.63 29.55
C GLY A 73 3.04 0.66 29.46
N ILE A 74 2.49 1.33 28.46
CA ILE A 74 1.04 1.33 28.20
C ILE A 74 0.55 -0.09 27.89
N LEU A 75 1.32 -0.88 27.15
CA LEU A 75 0.93 -2.23 26.76
C LEU A 75 1.11 -3.25 27.89
N LEU A 76 2.28 -3.30 28.53
CA LEU A 76 2.66 -4.36 29.49
C LEU A 76 2.92 -3.85 30.92
N GLY A 77 2.75 -2.56 31.17
CA GLY A 77 2.87 -2.00 32.50
C GLY A 77 1.73 -2.43 33.43
N GLU A 78 1.90 -2.16 34.74
CA GLU A 78 0.85 -2.41 35.71
C GLU A 78 -0.46 -1.74 35.34
N ASP A 79 -1.56 -2.47 35.49
CA ASP A 79 -2.89 -1.96 35.10
C ASP A 79 -3.25 -0.67 35.85
N ALA A 80 -3.65 0.33 35.07
CA ALA A 80 -4.15 1.60 35.55
C ALA A 80 -5.56 1.81 35.09
N LEU A 81 -6.58 1.91 35.59
CA LEU A 81 -7.96 2.12 35.15
C LEU A 81 -8.76 0.83 34.87
N GLY A 82 -8.56 -0.22 35.65
CA GLY A 82 -9.41 -1.41 35.64
C GLY A 82 -9.31 -2.20 34.32
N GLY A 83 -8.12 -2.41 33.83
CA GLY A 83 -7.83 -3.18 32.62
C GLY A 83 -7.89 -2.40 31.33
N PHE A 84 -7.97 -1.06 31.39
CA PHE A 84 -8.08 -0.24 30.18
C PHE A 84 -6.72 0.22 29.65
N ILE A 85 -5.74 0.51 30.51
CA ILE A 85 -4.43 1.02 30.14
C ILE A 85 -3.38 0.59 31.13
N GLY A 86 -2.19 0.19 30.67
CA GLY A 86 -1.04 -0.02 31.52
C GLY A 86 -0.35 1.29 31.90
N THR A 87 0.36 1.28 33.01
CA THR A 87 1.09 2.44 33.52
C THR A 87 2.39 2.65 32.72
N PRO A 88 2.60 3.79 32.04
CA PRO A 88 3.87 4.09 31.40
C PRO A 88 5.04 3.99 32.38
N THR A 89 6.12 3.37 31.94
CA THR A 89 7.34 3.19 32.77
C THR A 89 8.57 3.49 31.95
N LEU A 90 9.56 4.07 32.58
CA LEU A 90 10.91 4.26 32.03
C LEU A 90 11.88 3.18 32.54
N GLY A 91 11.38 2.01 32.94
CA GLY A 91 12.17 0.89 33.49
C GLY A 91 13.38 0.52 32.66
N ILE A 92 13.28 0.68 31.31
CA ILE A 92 14.41 0.50 30.39
C ILE A 92 15.64 1.36 30.75
N PHE A 93 15.44 2.52 31.37
CA PHE A 93 16.52 3.42 31.77
C PHE A 93 16.78 3.40 33.28
N THR A 94 15.76 3.09 34.10
CA THR A 94 15.84 3.21 35.54
C THR A 94 16.10 1.88 36.25
N ASP A 95 15.79 0.75 35.63
CA ASP A 95 16.00 -0.60 36.18
C ASP A 95 16.51 -1.56 35.10
N TYR A 96 17.63 -1.21 34.49
CA TYR A 96 18.21 -1.94 33.34
C TYR A 96 18.46 -3.43 33.63
N ALA A 97 18.87 -3.79 34.85
CA ALA A 97 19.23 -5.15 35.21
C ALA A 97 18.01 -6.11 35.27
N ASN A 98 16.84 -5.58 35.63
CA ASN A 98 15.61 -6.37 35.80
C ASN A 98 14.57 -6.09 34.72
N PHE A 99 14.91 -5.29 33.70
CA PHE A 99 14.00 -4.95 32.61
C PHE A 99 13.74 -6.17 31.72
N ASP A 100 12.49 -6.35 31.28
CA ASP A 100 12.10 -7.46 30.40
C ASP A 100 12.42 -7.16 28.94
N TRP A 101 13.68 -7.38 28.58
CA TRP A 101 14.22 -7.13 27.23
C TRP A 101 13.52 -7.92 26.13
N SER A 102 13.18 -9.17 26.43
CA SER A 102 12.62 -10.08 25.43
C SER A 102 11.22 -9.63 25.04
N HIS A 103 10.36 -9.34 26.01
CA HIS A 103 9.02 -8.84 25.73
C HIS A 103 9.05 -7.43 25.12
N PHE A 104 10.00 -6.59 25.51
CA PHE A 104 10.17 -5.28 24.87
C PHE A 104 10.41 -5.41 23.37
N VAL A 105 11.43 -6.18 22.95
CA VAL A 105 11.79 -6.33 21.53
C VAL A 105 10.66 -7.00 20.75
N PHE A 106 10.03 -8.05 21.31
CA PHE A 106 8.96 -8.77 20.65
C PHE A 106 7.71 -7.89 20.43
N ASN A 107 7.27 -7.17 21.45
CA ASN A 107 6.10 -6.29 21.32
C ASN A 107 6.38 -5.05 20.48
N LEU A 108 7.63 -4.57 20.43
CA LEU A 108 8.05 -3.50 19.53
C LEU A 108 7.86 -3.89 18.06
N VAL A 109 8.30 -5.08 17.65
CA VAL A 109 8.16 -5.50 16.25
C VAL A 109 6.71 -5.75 15.85
N PHE A 110 5.84 -6.14 16.79
CA PHE A 110 4.39 -6.24 16.59
C PHE A 110 3.74 -4.86 16.43
N CYS A 111 4.11 -3.93 17.29
CA CYS A 111 3.69 -2.52 17.20
C CYS A 111 4.02 -1.91 15.85
N ALA A 112 5.26 -2.06 15.41
CA ALA A 112 5.71 -1.58 14.10
C ALA A 112 4.89 -2.19 12.95
N THR A 113 4.57 -3.49 13.02
CA THR A 113 3.74 -4.17 12.01
C THR A 113 2.36 -3.52 11.89
N THR A 114 1.73 -3.15 13.00
CA THR A 114 0.41 -2.47 12.99
C THR A 114 0.45 -1.14 12.24
N ALA A 115 1.48 -0.33 12.44
CA ALA A 115 1.66 0.93 11.74
C ALA A 115 1.96 0.75 10.25
N THR A 116 2.81 -0.25 9.91
CA THR A 116 3.21 -0.55 8.53
C THR A 116 2.03 -0.96 7.65
N ILE A 117 1.04 -1.70 8.16
CA ILE A 117 -0.16 -2.12 7.42
C ILE A 117 -0.90 -0.91 6.81
N VAL A 118 -0.93 0.21 7.50
CA VAL A 118 -1.61 1.43 7.05
C VAL A 118 -0.93 2.05 5.83
N SER A 119 0.40 1.93 5.74
CA SER A 119 1.23 2.47 4.66
C SER A 119 0.72 2.07 3.27
N GLY A 120 0.38 0.79 3.08
CA GLY A 120 -0.01 0.25 1.79
C GLY A 120 -1.29 0.85 1.21
N ALA A 121 -2.33 1.02 2.06
CA ALA A 121 -3.61 1.57 1.62
C ALA A 121 -3.55 3.08 1.30
N MET A 122 -2.62 3.80 1.90
CA MET A 122 -2.42 5.23 1.71
C MET A 122 -1.24 5.55 0.77
N ALA A 123 -0.66 4.52 0.13
CA ALA A 123 0.49 4.68 -0.75
C ALA A 123 0.23 5.61 -1.94
N GLU A 124 1.32 6.23 -2.43
CA GLU A 124 1.41 7.06 -3.62
C GLU A 124 0.85 8.49 -3.52
N ARG A 125 0.17 8.85 -2.42
CA ARG A 125 -0.50 10.17 -2.29
C ARG A 125 -0.39 10.81 -0.91
N THR A 126 0.06 10.08 0.11
CA THR A 126 0.19 10.60 1.48
C THR A 126 1.46 11.42 1.64
N LYS A 127 1.36 12.59 2.29
CA LYS A 127 2.53 13.37 2.71
C LYS A 127 3.39 12.58 3.68
N PHE A 128 4.69 12.57 3.46
CA PHE A 128 5.63 11.84 4.31
C PHE A 128 5.59 12.30 5.78
N LEU A 129 5.47 13.60 6.03
CA LEU A 129 5.33 14.13 7.39
C LEU A 129 4.07 13.60 8.08
N SER A 130 2.93 13.58 7.38
CA SER A 130 1.66 13.07 7.92
C SER A 130 1.75 11.58 8.25
N TYR A 131 2.45 10.84 7.40
CA TYR A 131 2.80 9.44 7.63
C TYR A 131 3.59 9.26 8.93
N CYS A 132 4.68 10.01 9.12
CA CYS A 132 5.50 9.93 10.35
C CYS A 132 4.68 10.23 11.61
N ILE A 133 3.75 11.22 11.54
CA ILE A 133 2.93 11.59 12.70
C ILE A 133 1.95 10.46 13.05
N TYR A 134 1.21 9.92 12.10
CA TYR A 134 0.24 8.88 12.45
C TYR A 134 0.91 7.56 12.88
N SER A 135 2.06 7.21 12.28
CA SER A 135 2.85 6.06 12.70
C SER A 135 3.31 6.20 14.17
N ALA A 136 3.79 7.40 14.54
CA ALA A 136 4.14 7.70 15.92
C ALA A 136 2.94 7.56 16.87
N VAL A 137 1.76 8.07 16.51
CA VAL A 137 0.56 8.01 17.35
C VAL A 137 0.03 6.59 17.50
N ILE A 138 0.02 5.81 16.40
CA ILE A 138 -0.35 4.39 16.46
C ILE A 138 0.57 3.67 17.44
N SER A 139 1.88 3.84 17.30
CA SER A 139 2.88 3.12 18.08
C SER A 139 2.97 3.57 19.54
N ALA A 140 2.64 4.82 19.84
CA ALA A 140 2.70 5.36 21.21
C ALA A 140 1.42 5.12 22.00
N ILE A 141 0.24 5.13 21.36
CA ILE A 141 -1.05 5.26 22.06
C ILE A 141 -2.08 4.25 21.54
N VAL A 142 -2.40 4.25 20.23
CA VAL A 142 -3.58 3.54 19.72
C VAL A 142 -3.43 2.04 19.89
N TYR A 143 -2.35 1.48 19.35
CA TYR A 143 -2.03 0.06 19.46
C TYR A 143 -1.72 -0.35 20.91
N PRO A 144 -0.86 0.33 21.69
CA PRO A 144 -0.54 -0.13 23.04
C PRO A 144 -1.74 -0.22 23.96
N ILE A 145 -2.71 0.68 23.86
CA ILE A 145 -3.91 0.66 24.70
C ILE A 145 -4.79 -0.56 24.39
N GLU A 146 -5.12 -0.81 23.12
CA GLU A 146 -5.98 -1.96 22.81
C GLU A 146 -5.25 -3.29 22.97
N ALA A 147 -3.94 -3.33 22.71
CA ALA A 147 -3.12 -4.50 22.95
C ALA A 147 -2.98 -4.81 24.46
N HIS A 148 -3.01 -3.80 25.34
CA HIS A 148 -3.12 -3.99 26.79
C HIS A 148 -4.41 -4.75 27.17
N TRP A 149 -5.54 -4.45 26.52
CA TRP A 149 -6.79 -5.18 26.77
C TRP A 149 -6.66 -6.67 26.52
N ILE A 150 -5.81 -7.06 25.56
CA ILE A 150 -5.67 -8.43 25.06
C ILE A 150 -4.49 -9.16 25.71
N TRP A 151 -3.32 -8.53 25.77
CA TRP A 151 -2.06 -9.16 26.19
C TRP A 151 -1.45 -8.57 27.46
N GLY A 152 -1.81 -7.34 27.85
CA GLY A 152 -1.32 -6.67 29.05
C GLY A 152 -2.06 -7.04 30.33
N GLY A 153 -2.88 -8.09 30.33
CA GLY A 153 -3.73 -8.45 31.47
C GLY A 153 -4.98 -7.59 31.62
N GLY A 154 -5.35 -6.84 30.58
CA GLY A 154 -6.48 -5.94 30.58
C GLY A 154 -7.84 -6.64 30.58
N TRP A 155 -8.91 -5.87 30.40
CA TRP A 155 -10.29 -6.32 30.62
C TRP A 155 -10.76 -7.41 29.65
N LEU A 156 -10.32 -7.41 28.37
CA LEU A 156 -10.68 -8.48 27.42
C LEU A 156 -10.02 -9.80 27.79
N ALA A 157 -8.74 -9.77 28.17
CA ALA A 157 -8.03 -10.96 28.65
C ALA A 157 -8.72 -11.54 29.90
N SER A 158 -9.12 -10.69 30.83
CA SER A 158 -9.82 -11.09 32.06
C SER A 158 -11.17 -11.75 31.82
N LEU A 159 -11.83 -11.45 30.69
CA LEU A 159 -13.07 -12.10 30.26
C LEU A 159 -12.83 -13.43 29.53
N GLY A 160 -11.58 -13.73 29.10
CA GLY A 160 -11.25 -14.93 28.34
C GLY A 160 -11.26 -14.72 26.82
N PHE A 161 -11.17 -13.49 26.34
CA PHE A 161 -10.89 -13.21 24.91
C PHE A 161 -9.55 -13.83 24.52
N HIS A 162 -9.47 -14.39 23.32
CA HIS A 162 -8.25 -15.03 22.86
C HIS A 162 -7.83 -14.50 21.49
N ASP A 163 -6.63 -14.00 21.43
CA ASP A 163 -5.93 -13.65 20.19
C ASP A 163 -4.44 -13.99 20.39
N PHE A 164 -4.00 -15.13 19.86
CA PHE A 164 -2.66 -15.63 20.17
C PHE A 164 -1.55 -14.73 19.66
N ALA A 165 -1.67 -14.31 18.38
CA ALA A 165 -0.60 -13.55 17.75
C ALA A 165 -1.07 -12.29 16.98
N GLY A 166 -2.36 -11.89 17.06
CA GLY A 166 -2.77 -10.54 16.64
C GLY A 166 -3.62 -10.45 15.37
N SER A 167 -4.50 -11.42 15.06
CA SER A 167 -5.51 -11.17 14.02
C SER A 167 -6.36 -9.94 14.36
N CYS A 168 -6.73 -9.77 15.64
CA CYS A 168 -7.45 -8.61 16.14
C CYS A 168 -6.53 -7.44 16.42
N ALA A 169 -5.58 -7.62 17.35
CA ALA A 169 -4.75 -6.57 17.90
C ALA A 169 -3.84 -5.89 16.85
N ILE A 170 -3.41 -6.60 15.85
CA ILE A 170 -2.46 -6.07 14.85
C ILE A 170 -3.17 -5.84 13.51
N HIS A 171 -3.72 -6.93 12.95
CA HIS A 171 -4.19 -6.90 11.57
C HIS A 171 -5.54 -6.19 11.42
N MET A 172 -6.50 -6.45 12.27
CA MET A 172 -7.77 -5.75 12.23
C MET A 172 -7.59 -4.25 12.55
N VAL A 173 -6.76 -3.90 13.52
CA VAL A 173 -6.45 -2.50 13.88
C VAL A 173 -5.76 -1.78 12.73
N GLY A 174 -4.66 -2.35 12.19
CA GLY A 174 -3.95 -1.79 11.05
C GLY A 174 -4.84 -1.67 9.81
N GLY A 175 -5.59 -2.72 9.48
CA GLY A 175 -6.49 -2.74 8.31
C GLY A 175 -7.70 -1.80 8.44
N THR A 176 -8.26 -1.63 9.64
CA THR A 176 -9.33 -0.65 9.91
C THR A 176 -8.79 0.78 9.78
N THR A 177 -7.62 1.04 10.34
CA THR A 177 -6.92 2.32 10.19
C THR A 177 -6.62 2.63 8.72
N ALA A 178 -6.16 1.64 7.96
CA ALA A 178 -5.90 1.72 6.52
C ALA A 178 -7.17 2.14 5.74
N PHE A 179 -8.31 1.54 6.06
CA PHE A 179 -9.59 1.89 5.44
C PHE A 179 -10.00 3.34 5.74
N ILE A 180 -9.89 3.77 7.00
CA ILE A 180 -10.24 5.14 7.42
C ILE A 180 -9.32 6.15 6.73
N GLY A 181 -7.99 5.91 6.76
CA GLY A 181 -7.01 6.78 6.16
C GLY A 181 -7.22 6.92 4.66
N ALA A 182 -7.35 5.81 3.94
CA ALA A 182 -7.59 5.81 2.49
C ALA A 182 -8.91 6.49 2.10
N ALA A 183 -9.97 6.32 2.92
CA ALA A 183 -11.26 6.98 2.69
C ALA A 183 -11.20 8.50 2.90
N MET A 184 -10.48 8.95 3.94
CA MET A 184 -10.34 10.39 4.25
C MET A 184 -9.42 11.11 3.28
N GLU A 185 -8.33 10.46 2.87
CA GLU A 185 -7.36 11.01 1.92
C GLU A 185 -7.91 11.07 0.48
N GLY A 186 -8.83 10.18 0.15
CA GLY A 186 -9.40 10.04 -1.17
C GLY A 186 -8.58 9.15 -2.10
N ALA A 187 -9.13 8.87 -3.28
CA ALA A 187 -8.52 7.98 -4.25
C ALA A 187 -7.36 8.65 -5.01
N ARG A 188 -6.41 7.84 -5.52
CA ARG A 188 -5.37 8.30 -6.45
C ARG A 188 -6.02 8.93 -7.68
N ILE A 189 -5.35 9.92 -8.25
CA ILE A 189 -5.82 10.62 -9.44
C ILE A 189 -6.03 9.61 -10.57
N GLY A 190 -7.24 9.59 -11.14
CA GLY A 190 -7.62 8.67 -12.21
C GLY A 190 -8.13 7.29 -11.79
N LYS A 191 -8.13 6.94 -10.49
CA LYS A 191 -8.66 5.64 -10.04
C LYS A 191 -10.16 5.46 -10.33
N PHE A 192 -10.95 6.51 -10.17
CA PHE A 192 -12.40 6.48 -10.40
C PHE A 192 -12.83 7.56 -11.39
N THR A 193 -13.56 7.16 -12.44
CA THR A 193 -14.31 8.12 -13.27
C THR A 193 -15.67 8.39 -12.61
N ARG A 194 -16.03 9.66 -12.47
CA ARG A 194 -17.32 10.09 -11.91
C ARG A 194 -18.13 10.86 -12.96
N ASN A 195 -19.46 10.69 -12.91
CA ASN A 195 -20.35 11.52 -13.72
C ASN A 195 -20.58 12.90 -13.08
N LYS A 196 -21.34 13.77 -13.75
CA LYS A 196 -21.66 15.12 -13.27
C LYS A 196 -22.38 15.15 -11.89
N GLU A 197 -22.98 14.04 -11.51
CA GLU A 197 -23.67 13.86 -10.21
C GLU A 197 -22.73 13.31 -9.12
N GLY A 198 -21.43 13.14 -9.40
CA GLY A 198 -20.43 12.61 -8.47
C GLY A 198 -20.43 11.08 -8.32
N LYS A 199 -21.32 10.35 -9.02
CA LYS A 199 -21.39 8.88 -8.95
C LYS A 199 -20.27 8.24 -9.74
N VAL A 200 -19.59 7.25 -9.16
CA VAL A 200 -18.58 6.45 -9.85
C VAL A 200 -19.22 5.66 -10.98
N THR A 201 -18.70 5.83 -12.18
CA THR A 201 -19.16 5.14 -13.40
C THR A 201 -18.17 4.11 -13.90
N LYS A 202 -16.87 4.28 -13.58
CA LYS A 202 -15.81 3.34 -13.95
C LYS A 202 -14.72 3.30 -12.90
N VAL A 203 -14.20 2.10 -12.66
CA VAL A 203 -13.02 1.84 -11.83
C VAL A 203 -11.86 1.49 -12.75
N HIS A 204 -10.71 2.12 -12.54
CA HIS A 204 -9.51 1.87 -13.34
C HIS A 204 -8.50 1.04 -12.56
N ALA A 205 -7.85 0.10 -13.25
CA ALA A 205 -6.77 -0.69 -12.68
C ALA A 205 -5.47 0.13 -12.66
N PHE A 206 -4.75 0.05 -11.53
CA PHE A 206 -3.39 0.58 -11.38
C PHE A 206 -2.46 -0.59 -11.05
N PRO A 207 -1.94 -1.30 -12.05
CA PRO A 207 -1.07 -2.44 -11.80
C PRO A 207 0.24 -2.00 -11.13
N GLY A 208 0.74 -2.85 -10.24
CA GLY A 208 2.05 -2.66 -9.63
C GLY A 208 3.17 -2.76 -10.68
N HIS A 209 4.23 -2.01 -10.46
CA HIS A 209 5.32 -1.95 -11.44
C HIS A 209 6.24 -3.18 -11.42
N ASN A 210 6.24 -3.96 -10.32
CA ASN A 210 7.14 -5.11 -10.19
C ASN A 210 6.55 -6.22 -9.32
N ILE A 211 5.72 -7.06 -9.94
CA ILE A 211 5.07 -8.20 -9.26
C ILE A 211 6.10 -9.21 -8.71
N VAL A 212 7.30 -9.32 -9.30
CA VAL A 212 8.35 -10.23 -8.82
C VAL A 212 8.88 -9.78 -7.45
N ILE A 213 9.11 -8.47 -7.26
CA ILE A 213 9.48 -7.90 -5.95
C ILE A 213 8.34 -8.11 -4.95
N GLY A 214 7.08 -7.87 -5.36
CA GLY A 214 5.91 -8.12 -4.52
C GLY A 214 5.81 -9.60 -4.08
N ALA A 215 6.06 -10.53 -4.99
CA ALA A 215 6.09 -11.95 -4.67
C ALA A 215 7.21 -12.31 -3.69
N LEU A 216 8.42 -11.78 -3.88
CA LEU A 216 9.53 -11.96 -2.93
C LEU A 216 9.12 -11.45 -1.53
N GLY A 217 8.45 -10.29 -1.46
CA GLY A 217 7.91 -9.75 -0.22
C GLY A 217 6.94 -10.72 0.46
N CYS A 218 6.01 -11.33 -0.28
CA CYS A 218 5.08 -12.32 0.27
C CYS A 218 5.80 -13.55 0.84
N PHE A 219 6.86 -14.06 0.17
CA PHE A 219 7.67 -15.17 0.71
C PHE A 219 8.42 -14.79 1.97
N ILE A 220 8.99 -13.58 2.04
CA ILE A 220 9.65 -13.06 3.25
C ILE A 220 8.65 -12.94 4.40
N LEU A 221 7.45 -12.40 4.13
CA LEU A 221 6.38 -12.30 5.12
C LEU A 221 5.94 -13.67 5.63
N TRP A 222 5.72 -14.64 4.74
CA TRP A 222 5.33 -15.99 5.15
C TRP A 222 6.43 -16.66 5.99
N PHE A 223 7.68 -16.54 5.59
CA PHE A 223 8.80 -17.04 6.38
C PHE A 223 8.86 -16.39 7.78
N GLY A 224 8.73 -15.07 7.86
CA GLY A 224 8.68 -14.35 9.13
C GLY A 224 7.48 -14.73 10.00
N TRP A 225 6.38 -15.16 9.38
CA TRP A 225 5.16 -15.55 10.09
C TRP A 225 5.30 -16.80 10.96
N TYR A 226 6.26 -17.65 10.69
CA TYR A 226 6.60 -18.74 11.61
C TYR A 226 7.13 -18.20 12.95
N GLY A 227 7.88 -17.12 12.93
CA GLY A 227 8.25 -16.39 14.15
C GLY A 227 7.08 -15.61 14.74
N PHE A 228 6.30 -14.95 13.89
CA PHE A 228 5.15 -14.14 14.28
C PHE A 228 4.13 -14.96 15.10
N ASN A 229 3.72 -16.10 14.59
CA ASN A 229 2.78 -17.00 15.24
C ASN A 229 3.46 -17.92 16.28
N GLY A 230 4.69 -18.35 16.03
CA GLY A 230 5.32 -19.39 16.83
C GLY A 230 6.14 -18.91 18.04
N ALA A 231 6.52 -17.63 18.09
CA ALA A 231 7.45 -17.13 19.10
C ALA A 231 6.96 -17.36 20.55
N ALA A 232 5.67 -17.13 20.81
CA ALA A 232 5.08 -17.28 22.13
C ALA A 232 4.71 -18.72 22.52
N ALA A 233 5.07 -19.73 21.71
CA ALA A 233 4.87 -21.15 22.06
C ALA A 233 5.68 -21.53 23.30
N THR A 234 5.10 -22.37 24.16
CA THR A 234 5.68 -22.80 25.44
C THR A 234 6.19 -24.25 25.41
N THR A 235 5.73 -25.04 24.43
CA THR A 235 6.14 -26.44 24.24
C THR A 235 6.46 -26.75 22.77
N GLY A 236 7.31 -27.76 22.54
CA GLY A 236 7.67 -28.18 21.18
C GLY A 236 6.49 -28.70 20.38
N SER A 237 5.51 -29.35 21.02
CA SER A 237 4.29 -29.83 20.37
C SER A 237 3.37 -28.67 19.98
N GLN A 238 3.24 -27.66 20.83
CA GLN A 238 2.49 -26.44 20.50
C GLN A 238 3.15 -25.69 19.33
N LEU A 239 4.46 -25.49 19.38
CA LEU A 239 5.21 -24.84 18.29
C LEU A 239 5.02 -25.57 16.96
N ALA A 240 5.11 -26.90 16.94
CA ALA A 240 4.90 -27.70 15.75
C ALA A 240 3.47 -27.59 15.20
N SER A 241 2.46 -27.57 16.08
CA SER A 241 1.06 -27.38 15.70
C SER A 241 0.83 -25.98 15.09
N ILE A 242 1.40 -24.94 15.69
CA ILE A 242 1.34 -23.56 15.16
C ILE A 242 1.98 -23.47 13.77
N PHE A 243 3.13 -24.11 13.58
CA PHE A 243 3.78 -24.15 12.26
C PHE A 243 2.92 -24.86 11.21
N MET A 244 2.29 -25.97 11.59
CA MET A 244 1.35 -26.69 10.72
C MET A 244 0.16 -25.78 10.33
N ALA A 245 -0.48 -25.12 11.29
CA ALA A 245 -1.60 -24.22 11.03
C ALA A 245 -1.19 -23.02 10.14
N THR A 246 -0.02 -22.42 10.43
CA THR A 246 0.58 -21.31 9.67
C THR A 246 1.01 -21.72 8.25
N THR A 247 1.20 -23.01 7.99
CA THR A 247 1.47 -23.55 6.65
C THR A 247 0.19 -23.84 5.89
N ILE A 248 -0.80 -24.50 6.51
CA ILE A 248 -2.01 -24.98 5.84
C ILE A 248 -2.91 -23.82 5.41
N ALA A 249 -3.26 -22.91 6.31
CA ALA A 249 -4.26 -21.90 6.02
C ALA A 249 -3.87 -21.00 4.84
N PRO A 250 -2.66 -20.42 4.75
CA PRO A 250 -2.27 -19.60 3.61
C PRO A 250 -2.13 -20.38 2.32
N ALA A 251 -1.65 -21.63 2.36
CA ALA A 251 -1.57 -22.48 1.18
C ALA A 251 -2.96 -22.75 0.60
N VAL A 252 -3.92 -23.11 1.44
CA VAL A 252 -5.31 -23.36 1.03
C VAL A 252 -5.95 -22.06 0.51
N ALA A 253 -5.77 -20.94 1.20
CA ALA A 253 -6.30 -19.64 0.77
C ALA A 253 -5.80 -19.27 -0.64
N THR A 254 -4.50 -19.46 -0.89
CA THR A 254 -3.89 -19.18 -2.20
C THR A 254 -4.47 -20.06 -3.30
N VAL A 255 -4.61 -21.37 -3.05
CA VAL A 255 -5.18 -22.32 -4.04
C VAL A 255 -6.65 -22.00 -4.32
N VAL A 256 -7.44 -21.73 -3.29
CA VAL A 256 -8.86 -21.34 -3.44
C VAL A 256 -9.01 -20.05 -4.24
N CYS A 257 -8.21 -19.04 -3.94
CA CYS A 257 -8.18 -17.78 -4.71
C CYS A 257 -7.76 -18.00 -6.17
N MET A 258 -6.74 -18.83 -6.40
CA MET A 258 -6.30 -19.20 -7.74
C MET A 258 -7.43 -19.85 -8.55
N ILE A 259 -8.10 -20.85 -7.98
CA ILE A 259 -9.23 -21.53 -8.65
C ILE A 259 -10.37 -20.56 -8.92
N PHE A 260 -10.74 -19.73 -7.91
CA PHE A 260 -11.81 -18.76 -8.04
C PHE A 260 -11.52 -17.75 -9.15
N THR A 261 -10.34 -17.15 -9.16
CA THR A 261 -9.96 -16.15 -10.18
C THR A 261 -9.84 -16.78 -11.55
N TRP A 262 -9.34 -18.01 -11.66
CA TRP A 262 -9.25 -18.74 -12.91
C TRP A 262 -10.63 -19.00 -13.51
N VAL A 263 -11.57 -19.50 -12.72
CA VAL A 263 -12.95 -19.75 -13.17
C VAL A 263 -13.66 -18.45 -13.54
N LYS A 264 -13.47 -17.39 -12.75
CA LYS A 264 -14.20 -16.12 -12.93
C LYS A 264 -13.62 -15.26 -14.06
N TYR A 265 -12.29 -15.24 -14.23
CA TYR A 265 -11.60 -14.33 -15.16
C TYR A 265 -10.95 -15.07 -16.35
N GLY A 266 -11.03 -16.39 -16.41
CA GLY A 266 -10.42 -17.21 -17.45
C GLY A 266 -8.92 -17.43 -17.28
N LYS A 267 -8.26 -16.74 -16.36
CA LYS A 267 -6.84 -16.88 -16.00
C LYS A 267 -6.66 -16.66 -14.49
N PRO A 268 -5.70 -17.36 -13.85
CA PRO A 268 -5.39 -17.09 -12.45
C PRO A 268 -4.74 -15.71 -12.31
N ASP A 269 -5.17 -14.96 -11.30
CA ASP A 269 -4.63 -13.63 -11.00
C ASP A 269 -3.49 -13.74 -10.00
N VAL A 270 -2.27 -13.40 -10.42
CA VAL A 270 -1.06 -13.51 -9.59
C VAL A 270 -1.12 -12.59 -8.38
N SER A 271 -1.54 -11.34 -8.57
CA SER A 271 -1.58 -10.36 -7.48
C SER A 271 -2.60 -10.74 -6.41
N MET A 272 -3.76 -11.26 -6.83
CA MET A 272 -4.78 -11.77 -5.91
C MET A 272 -4.32 -13.02 -5.17
N CYS A 273 -3.58 -13.94 -5.82
CA CYS A 273 -3.01 -15.12 -5.19
C CYS A 273 -1.96 -14.73 -4.12
N LEU A 274 -1.14 -13.73 -4.40
CA LEU A 274 -0.17 -13.20 -3.43
C LEU A 274 -0.90 -12.59 -2.22
N ASN A 275 -1.92 -11.77 -2.44
CA ASN A 275 -2.75 -11.25 -1.36
C ASN A 275 -3.50 -12.35 -0.59
N ALA A 276 -3.92 -13.42 -1.25
CA ALA A 276 -4.59 -14.55 -0.60
C ALA A 276 -3.65 -15.32 0.33
N SER A 277 -2.36 -15.44 -0.01
CA SER A 277 -1.38 -16.04 0.90
C SER A 277 -1.26 -15.25 2.20
N LEU A 278 -1.20 -13.91 2.10
CA LEU A 278 -1.17 -13.03 3.26
C LEU A 278 -2.50 -13.06 4.04
N ALA A 279 -3.64 -13.08 3.35
CA ALA A 279 -4.95 -13.19 3.97
C ALA A 279 -5.12 -14.48 4.80
N GLY A 280 -4.63 -15.61 4.28
CA GLY A 280 -4.60 -16.87 5.01
C GLY A 280 -3.70 -16.83 6.25
N LEU A 281 -2.55 -16.16 6.15
CA LEU A 281 -1.66 -15.92 7.29
C LEU A 281 -2.33 -15.06 8.36
N VAL A 282 -2.96 -13.97 7.97
CA VAL A 282 -3.71 -13.09 8.88
C VAL A 282 -4.86 -13.83 9.57
N ALA A 283 -5.63 -14.61 8.80
CA ALA A 283 -6.78 -15.34 9.32
C ALA A 283 -6.41 -16.44 10.32
N ILE A 284 -5.22 -17.02 10.19
CA ILE A 284 -4.78 -18.08 11.12
C ILE A 284 -4.06 -17.52 12.35
N THR A 285 -3.72 -16.24 12.38
CA THR A 285 -2.86 -15.64 13.41
C THR A 285 -3.48 -15.70 14.82
N ALA A 286 -4.76 -15.38 14.99
CA ALA A 286 -5.41 -15.49 16.30
C ALA A 286 -5.64 -16.94 16.74
N PRO A 287 -6.10 -17.86 15.86
CA PRO A 287 -6.42 -19.23 16.26
C PRO A 287 -5.28 -20.23 16.11
N CYS A 288 -4.07 -19.85 15.72
CA CYS A 288 -3.00 -20.77 15.31
C CYS A 288 -2.58 -21.79 16.36
N ASP A 289 -2.75 -21.47 17.65
CA ASP A 289 -2.43 -22.32 18.80
C ASP A 289 -3.62 -23.18 19.27
N VAL A 290 -4.84 -22.88 18.82
CA VAL A 290 -6.06 -23.52 19.34
C VAL A 290 -6.85 -24.31 18.29
N VAL A 291 -6.39 -24.41 17.03
CA VAL A 291 -7.10 -25.12 15.97
C VAL A 291 -6.32 -26.36 15.50
N ASP A 292 -7.05 -27.32 14.96
CA ASP A 292 -6.48 -28.48 14.26
C ASP A 292 -6.33 -28.25 12.75
N ALA A 293 -5.86 -29.26 12.03
CA ALA A 293 -5.65 -29.18 10.59
C ALA A 293 -6.97 -28.92 9.81
N ALA A 294 -8.09 -29.49 10.26
CA ALA A 294 -9.39 -29.29 9.61
C ALA A 294 -9.88 -27.85 9.78
N GLY A 295 -9.76 -27.30 10.99
CA GLY A 295 -10.01 -25.88 11.25
C GLY A 295 -9.14 -24.97 10.39
N SER A 296 -7.84 -25.25 10.29
CA SER A 296 -6.89 -24.49 9.47
C SER A 296 -7.28 -24.49 7.98
N VAL A 297 -7.73 -25.64 7.44
CA VAL A 297 -8.21 -25.73 6.05
C VAL A 297 -9.45 -24.84 5.84
N ILE A 298 -10.45 -24.92 6.72
CA ILE A 298 -11.67 -24.14 6.58
C ILE A 298 -11.38 -22.64 6.69
N ILE A 299 -10.52 -22.26 7.64
CA ILE A 299 -10.09 -20.86 7.81
C ILE A 299 -9.44 -20.34 6.51
N GLY A 300 -8.56 -21.15 5.91
CA GLY A 300 -7.92 -20.82 4.65
C GLY A 300 -8.89 -20.71 3.47
N VAL A 301 -9.86 -21.61 3.35
CA VAL A 301 -10.90 -21.54 2.29
C VAL A 301 -11.66 -20.22 2.35
N VAL A 302 -12.11 -19.83 3.54
CA VAL A 302 -12.85 -18.57 3.72
C VAL A 302 -11.96 -17.37 3.45
N ALA A 303 -10.72 -17.38 3.94
CA ALA A 303 -9.78 -16.28 3.73
C ALA A 303 -9.48 -16.03 2.24
N GLY A 304 -9.30 -17.10 1.46
CA GLY A 304 -9.05 -17.02 0.02
C GLY A 304 -10.20 -16.43 -0.79
N LEU A 305 -11.45 -16.64 -0.36
CA LEU A 305 -12.64 -16.01 -0.97
C LEU A 305 -12.84 -14.59 -0.46
N LEU A 306 -12.64 -14.38 0.85
CA LEU A 306 -12.89 -13.11 1.51
C LEU A 306 -11.96 -12.00 1.01
N VAL A 307 -10.70 -12.31 0.70
CA VAL A 307 -9.77 -11.32 0.15
C VAL A 307 -10.21 -10.83 -1.23
N VAL A 308 -10.70 -11.71 -2.10
CA VAL A 308 -11.21 -11.32 -3.43
C VAL A 308 -12.46 -10.44 -3.29
N PHE A 309 -13.37 -10.84 -2.40
CA PHE A 309 -14.55 -10.05 -2.09
C PHE A 309 -14.18 -8.68 -1.51
N GLY A 310 -13.22 -8.62 -0.60
CA GLY A 310 -12.80 -7.38 0.06
C GLY A 310 -12.20 -6.37 -0.90
N VAL A 311 -11.32 -6.80 -1.79
CA VAL A 311 -10.76 -5.92 -2.84
C VAL A 311 -11.88 -5.42 -3.76
N TRP A 312 -12.77 -6.31 -4.22
CA TRP A 312 -13.92 -5.91 -5.01
C TRP A 312 -14.84 -4.93 -4.28
N PHE A 313 -15.08 -5.14 -2.99
CA PHE A 313 -15.93 -4.28 -2.16
C PHE A 313 -15.31 -2.87 -2.02
N CYS A 314 -14.02 -2.77 -1.72
CA CYS A 314 -13.33 -1.48 -1.64
C CYS A 314 -13.42 -0.70 -2.96
N ASP A 315 -13.16 -1.34 -4.09
CA ASP A 315 -13.16 -0.69 -5.38
C ASP A 315 -14.57 -0.34 -5.89
N ASN A 316 -15.56 -1.25 -5.75
CA ASN A 316 -16.84 -1.15 -6.47
C ASN A 316 -18.01 -0.72 -5.59
N VAL A 317 -17.90 -0.82 -4.26
CA VAL A 317 -18.97 -0.49 -3.34
C VAL A 317 -18.59 0.68 -2.44
N ALA A 318 -17.48 0.56 -1.72
CA ALA A 318 -16.99 1.62 -0.83
C ALA A 318 -16.33 2.77 -1.59
N HIS A 319 -15.83 2.51 -2.80
CA HIS A 319 -15.03 3.45 -3.61
C HIS A 319 -13.85 4.03 -2.82
N VAL A 320 -13.19 3.17 -2.07
CA VAL A 320 -11.96 3.45 -1.33
C VAL A 320 -10.79 2.84 -2.09
N ASP A 321 -9.82 3.66 -2.46
CA ASP A 321 -8.65 3.23 -3.21
C ASP A 321 -7.59 2.66 -2.26
N ASP A 322 -7.40 1.35 -2.33
CA ASP A 322 -6.41 0.59 -1.58
C ASP A 322 -5.39 -0.02 -2.56
N PRO A 323 -4.23 0.62 -2.77
CA PRO A 323 -3.24 0.23 -3.76
C PRO A 323 -2.76 -1.22 -3.66
N VAL A 324 -2.61 -1.75 -2.46
CA VAL A 324 -2.01 -3.08 -2.23
C VAL A 324 -3.00 -4.13 -1.74
N GLY A 325 -4.24 -3.74 -1.42
CA GLY A 325 -5.25 -4.65 -0.89
C GLY A 325 -5.15 -4.86 0.63
N ALA A 326 -4.51 -3.92 1.35
CA ALA A 326 -4.29 -4.02 2.81
C ALA A 326 -5.58 -4.16 3.61
N VAL A 327 -6.65 -3.47 3.22
CA VAL A 327 -7.96 -3.56 3.89
C VAL A 327 -8.53 -4.97 3.79
N ALA A 328 -8.52 -5.54 2.58
CA ALA A 328 -9.05 -6.89 2.36
C ALA A 328 -8.20 -7.96 3.07
N VAL A 329 -6.88 -7.83 3.04
CA VAL A 329 -5.94 -8.75 3.68
C VAL A 329 -6.03 -8.64 5.21
N HIS A 330 -5.93 -7.44 5.76
CA HIS A 330 -5.71 -7.27 7.20
C HIS A 330 -7.01 -6.98 7.97
N CYS A 331 -7.89 -6.08 7.51
CA CYS A 331 -9.13 -5.79 8.22
C CYS A 331 -10.08 -6.98 8.18
N LEU A 332 -10.49 -7.42 6.97
CA LEU A 332 -11.51 -8.46 6.85
C LEU A 332 -11.01 -9.81 7.34
N ASN A 333 -9.79 -10.19 7.01
CA ASN A 333 -9.24 -11.47 7.47
C ASN A 333 -8.77 -11.44 8.93
N GLY A 334 -8.45 -10.26 9.48
CA GLY A 334 -8.25 -10.08 10.92
C GLY A 334 -9.53 -10.32 11.72
N ILE A 335 -10.66 -9.76 11.26
CA ILE A 335 -12.00 -10.03 11.82
C ILE A 335 -12.30 -11.53 11.71
N TRP A 336 -12.10 -12.13 10.54
CA TRP A 336 -12.37 -13.54 10.30
C TRP A 336 -11.54 -14.45 11.21
N GLY A 337 -10.23 -14.21 11.31
CA GLY A 337 -9.34 -14.98 12.18
C GLY A 337 -9.73 -14.90 13.65
N THR A 338 -10.11 -13.72 14.13
CA THR A 338 -10.60 -13.52 15.49
C THR A 338 -11.88 -14.31 15.75
N ILE A 339 -12.84 -14.26 14.83
CA ILE A 339 -14.10 -15.03 14.94
C ILE A 339 -13.81 -16.54 14.86
N ALA A 340 -12.83 -16.95 14.06
CA ALA A 340 -12.48 -18.35 13.87
C ALA A 340 -12.04 -19.06 15.16
N VAL A 341 -11.42 -18.35 16.12
CA VAL A 341 -11.18 -18.86 17.48
C VAL A 341 -12.49 -19.37 18.10
N GLY A 342 -13.53 -18.54 18.10
CA GLY A 342 -14.83 -18.87 18.68
C GLY A 342 -15.56 -20.02 17.97
N LEU A 343 -15.21 -20.27 16.70
CA LEU A 343 -15.82 -21.34 15.90
C LEU A 343 -15.04 -22.65 16.00
N PHE A 344 -13.71 -22.62 15.88
CA PHE A 344 -12.87 -23.78 15.61
C PHE A 344 -11.89 -24.17 16.72
N ALA A 345 -11.81 -23.43 17.84
CA ALA A 345 -10.94 -23.85 18.94
C ALA A 345 -11.26 -25.26 19.41
N THR A 346 -10.22 -26.09 19.62
CA THR A 346 -10.36 -27.48 20.00
C THR A 346 -9.31 -27.92 21.01
N LYS A 347 -9.72 -28.72 21.99
CA LYS A 347 -8.82 -29.33 22.99
C LYS A 347 -7.88 -30.40 22.39
N THR A 348 -7.99 -30.70 21.12
CA THR A 348 -7.05 -31.58 20.43
C THR A 348 -5.77 -30.83 20.03
N ALA A 349 -5.83 -29.51 19.96
CA ALA A 349 -4.62 -28.69 19.77
C ALA A 349 -3.78 -28.72 21.06
N PRO A 350 -2.44 -28.82 20.95
CA PRO A 350 -1.56 -28.86 22.11
C PRO A 350 -1.70 -27.62 22.98
N GLU A 351 -1.73 -27.79 24.32
CA GLU A 351 -1.89 -26.75 25.35
C GLU A 351 -3.24 -26.00 25.29
N CYS A 352 -4.16 -26.34 24.37
CA CYS A 352 -5.43 -25.66 24.23
C CYS A 352 -6.44 -26.08 25.30
N THR A 353 -7.01 -25.11 26.00
CA THR A 353 -8.10 -25.32 26.97
C THR A 353 -9.48 -24.91 26.43
N LEU A 354 -9.51 -24.19 25.31
CA LEU A 354 -10.70 -23.63 24.72
C LEU A 354 -11.50 -24.65 23.89
N LYS A 355 -12.79 -24.36 23.72
CA LYS A 355 -13.66 -25.05 22.77
C LYS A 355 -14.50 -24.05 22.00
N GLY A 356 -14.41 -24.10 20.68
CA GLY A 356 -15.23 -23.35 19.76
C GLY A 356 -16.61 -24.01 19.55
N LEU A 357 -17.46 -23.27 18.86
CA LEU A 357 -18.84 -23.67 18.59
C LEU A 357 -18.94 -25.05 17.90
N PHE A 358 -18.13 -25.30 16.88
CA PHE A 358 -18.16 -26.54 16.12
C PHE A 358 -17.52 -27.74 16.86
N TYR A 359 -16.82 -27.49 17.94
CA TYR A 359 -16.22 -28.51 18.82
C TYR A 359 -16.98 -28.65 20.17
N GLY A 360 -18.24 -28.20 20.21
CA GLY A 360 -19.12 -28.38 21.36
C GLY A 360 -18.88 -27.40 22.51
N GLY A 361 -18.25 -26.24 22.24
CA GLY A 361 -18.05 -25.17 23.22
C GLY A 361 -19.25 -24.22 23.42
N GLY A 362 -20.30 -24.38 22.59
CA GLY A 362 -21.43 -23.44 22.60
C GLY A 362 -21.03 -22.05 22.12
N PHE A 363 -21.87 -21.05 22.43
CA PHE A 363 -21.68 -19.67 21.94
C PHE A 363 -20.79 -18.80 22.84
N HIS A 364 -20.30 -19.32 23.95
CA HIS A 364 -19.57 -18.48 24.93
C HIS A 364 -18.30 -17.88 24.32
N GLN A 365 -17.39 -18.72 23.82
CA GLN A 365 -16.14 -18.23 23.21
C GLN A 365 -16.40 -17.37 21.98
N LEU A 366 -17.37 -17.74 21.15
CA LEU A 366 -17.76 -16.93 19.99
C LEU A 366 -18.27 -15.55 20.41
N GLY A 367 -19.07 -15.48 21.49
CA GLY A 367 -19.55 -14.21 22.05
C GLY A 367 -18.42 -13.31 22.52
N LEU A 368 -17.39 -13.88 23.19
CA LEU A 368 -16.20 -13.14 23.64
C LEU A 368 -15.37 -12.62 22.44
N GLN A 369 -15.21 -13.44 21.42
CA GLN A 369 -14.49 -13.01 20.20
C GLN A 369 -15.22 -11.87 19.48
N LEU A 370 -16.54 -11.95 19.37
CA LEU A 370 -17.34 -10.86 18.79
C LEU A 370 -17.27 -9.58 19.64
N LEU A 371 -17.31 -9.71 20.97
CA LEU A 371 -17.13 -8.57 21.89
C LEU A 371 -15.78 -7.89 21.64
N GLY A 372 -14.70 -8.67 21.55
CA GLY A 372 -13.35 -8.15 21.28
C GLY A 372 -13.28 -7.43 19.93
N VAL A 373 -13.78 -8.08 18.85
CA VAL A 373 -13.84 -7.46 17.51
C VAL A 373 -14.56 -6.11 17.56
N VAL A 374 -15.74 -6.04 18.14
CA VAL A 374 -16.53 -4.80 18.20
C VAL A 374 -15.82 -3.72 19.02
N SER A 375 -15.26 -4.09 20.18
CA SER A 375 -14.64 -3.14 21.10
C SER A 375 -13.35 -2.55 20.52
N VAL A 376 -12.46 -3.40 20.00
CA VAL A 376 -11.19 -2.98 19.40
C VAL A 376 -11.43 -2.19 18.11
N MET A 377 -12.39 -2.62 17.29
CA MET A 377 -12.77 -1.88 16.07
C MET A 377 -13.35 -0.50 16.42
N ALA A 378 -14.23 -0.41 17.41
CA ALA A 378 -14.80 0.87 17.85
C ALA A 378 -13.71 1.82 18.38
N TRP A 379 -12.78 1.31 19.18
CA TRP A 379 -11.60 2.06 19.63
C TRP A 379 -10.79 2.60 18.45
N THR A 380 -10.45 1.74 17.51
CA THR A 380 -9.66 2.10 16.33
C THR A 380 -10.37 3.13 15.46
N ILE A 381 -11.66 2.95 15.19
CA ILE A 381 -12.45 3.89 14.38
C ILE A 381 -12.48 5.27 15.02
N VAL A 382 -12.77 5.35 16.32
CA VAL A 382 -12.89 6.63 17.01
C VAL A 382 -11.53 7.33 17.07
N THR A 383 -10.51 6.65 17.56
CA THR A 383 -9.19 7.24 17.78
C THR A 383 -8.54 7.64 16.45
N MET A 384 -8.51 6.76 15.46
CA MET A 384 -7.85 7.06 14.19
C MET A 384 -8.61 8.07 13.35
N THR A 385 -9.94 8.13 13.42
CA THR A 385 -10.69 9.22 12.78
C THR A 385 -10.33 10.58 13.38
N ILE A 386 -10.17 10.66 14.70
CA ILE A 386 -9.74 11.90 15.36
C ILE A 386 -8.31 12.25 14.95
N VAL A 387 -7.39 11.27 14.99
CA VAL A 387 -5.98 11.46 14.64
C VAL A 387 -5.85 11.97 13.20
N PHE A 388 -6.45 11.31 12.24
CA PHE A 388 -6.38 11.74 10.83
C PHE A 388 -7.00 13.12 10.60
N LYS A 389 -8.12 13.46 11.25
CA LYS A 389 -8.70 14.80 11.17
C LYS A 389 -7.78 15.88 11.73
N ILE A 390 -7.08 15.58 12.83
CA ILE A 390 -6.11 16.52 13.42
C ILE A 390 -4.93 16.72 12.48
N ILE A 391 -4.38 15.64 11.93
CA ILE A 391 -3.25 15.68 10.99
C ILE A 391 -3.66 16.44 9.72
N ASP A 392 -4.83 16.14 9.16
CA ASP A 392 -5.32 16.79 7.95
C ASP A 392 -5.48 18.30 8.15
N LYS A 393 -6.02 18.71 9.29
CA LYS A 393 -6.18 20.14 9.62
C LYS A 393 -4.85 20.85 9.90
N ALA A 394 -3.87 20.15 10.48
CA ALA A 394 -2.60 20.74 10.92
C ALA A 394 -1.57 20.82 9.79
N VAL A 395 -1.40 19.76 9.01
CA VAL A 395 -0.34 19.63 7.99
C VAL A 395 -0.87 19.14 6.63
N GLY A 396 -2.13 18.68 6.58
CA GLY A 396 -2.75 18.05 5.43
C GLY A 396 -2.32 16.59 5.26
N LEU A 397 -3.25 15.69 4.95
CA LEU A 397 -2.93 14.27 4.73
C LEU A 397 -2.29 14.05 3.37
N ARG A 398 -2.90 14.61 2.32
CA ARG A 398 -2.56 14.34 0.93
C ARG A 398 -1.55 15.34 0.37
N VAL A 399 -0.69 14.87 -0.51
CA VAL A 399 0.19 15.71 -1.34
C VAL A 399 -0.63 16.49 -2.39
N SER A 400 -0.01 17.50 -3.02
CA SER A 400 -0.65 18.20 -4.13
C SER A 400 -0.81 17.31 -5.38
N GLU A 401 -1.70 17.68 -6.27
CA GLU A 401 -1.91 16.96 -7.54
C GLU A 401 -0.61 16.87 -8.37
N GLU A 402 0.18 17.93 -8.40
CA GLU A 402 1.45 17.93 -9.12
C GLU A 402 2.45 16.92 -8.52
N GLU A 403 2.55 16.87 -7.20
CA GLU A 403 3.44 15.93 -6.50
C GLU A 403 3.01 14.48 -6.75
N GLU A 404 1.71 14.19 -6.68
CA GLU A 404 1.20 12.84 -6.97
C GLU A 404 1.45 12.42 -8.43
N ILE A 405 1.31 13.34 -9.41
CA ILE A 405 1.57 13.06 -10.82
C ILE A 405 3.06 12.84 -11.07
N VAL A 406 3.93 13.66 -10.51
CA VAL A 406 5.38 13.54 -10.69
C VAL A 406 5.94 12.33 -9.98
N GLY A 407 5.46 12.05 -8.78
CA GLY A 407 5.91 10.96 -7.90
C GLY A 407 6.61 11.46 -6.65
N LEU A 408 6.41 10.71 -5.55
CA LEU A 408 6.85 11.11 -4.21
C LEU A 408 8.36 10.92 -4.01
N ASP A 409 9.01 10.06 -4.79
CA ASP A 409 10.47 9.89 -4.73
C ASP A 409 11.18 11.22 -4.99
N SER A 410 10.78 11.92 -6.04
CA SER A 410 11.36 13.20 -6.39
C SER A 410 10.91 14.34 -5.47
N LYS A 411 9.62 14.39 -5.14
CA LYS A 411 9.04 15.54 -4.45
C LYS A 411 9.27 15.53 -2.93
N GLU A 412 9.16 14.36 -2.30
CA GLU A 412 9.30 14.24 -0.84
C GLU A 412 10.75 13.93 -0.42
N HIS A 413 11.55 13.30 -1.29
CA HIS A 413 12.90 12.83 -0.95
C HIS A 413 14.02 13.36 -1.84
N GLY A 414 13.72 14.14 -2.89
CA GLY A 414 14.72 14.61 -3.86
C GLY A 414 15.38 13.45 -4.62
N LEU A 415 14.76 12.29 -4.69
CA LEU A 415 15.28 11.11 -5.35
C LEU A 415 14.77 11.06 -6.79
N ALA A 416 15.64 11.27 -7.77
CA ALA A 416 15.27 11.28 -9.18
C ALA A 416 14.66 9.94 -9.64
N SER A 417 15.18 8.82 -9.13
CA SER A 417 14.63 7.48 -9.32
C SER A 417 15.19 6.53 -8.26
N ALA A 418 14.37 5.63 -7.75
CA ALA A 418 14.85 4.51 -6.92
C ALA A 418 15.61 3.45 -7.74
N TYR A 419 15.50 3.48 -9.07
CA TYR A 419 16.12 2.54 -10.00
C TYR A 419 17.12 3.25 -10.90
N ALA A 420 18.42 3.02 -10.68
CA ALA A 420 19.46 3.60 -11.51
C ALA A 420 19.36 3.11 -12.97
N GLY A 421 19.40 4.05 -13.92
CA GLY A 421 19.39 3.75 -15.35
C GLY A 421 18.02 3.39 -15.95
N PHE A 422 16.94 3.40 -15.17
CA PHE A 422 15.58 3.18 -15.68
C PHE A 422 14.86 4.51 -15.89
N SER A 423 14.23 4.65 -17.06
CA SER A 423 13.27 5.69 -17.36
C SER A 423 11.90 5.19 -16.91
N LEU A 424 11.30 5.86 -15.93
CA LEU A 424 10.00 5.47 -15.40
C LEU A 424 8.89 6.05 -16.26
N MET A 425 8.31 5.24 -17.15
CA MET A 425 7.02 5.55 -17.76
C MET A 425 5.93 4.82 -17.01
N ASP A 426 5.11 5.58 -16.35
CA ASP A 426 3.87 5.08 -15.75
C ASP A 426 2.78 5.15 -16.84
N ILE A 427 2.67 4.08 -17.64
CA ILE A 427 1.59 3.95 -18.60
C ILE A 427 0.39 3.41 -17.82
N THR A 428 -0.30 4.28 -17.12
CA THR A 428 -1.64 3.95 -16.65
C THR A 428 -2.61 4.13 -17.80
N GLU A 429 -3.13 3.03 -18.32
CA GLU A 429 -4.35 3.02 -19.15
C GLU A 429 -5.57 3.37 -18.26
N GLY A 430 -5.54 4.55 -17.70
CA GLY A 430 -6.67 5.12 -17.01
C GLY A 430 -6.93 6.48 -17.62
N SER A 431 -8.02 6.64 -18.37
CA SER A 431 -8.45 7.98 -18.74
C SER A 431 -8.71 8.74 -17.44
N MET A 432 -7.83 9.69 -17.10
CA MET A 432 -8.13 10.65 -16.07
C MET A 432 -9.31 11.48 -16.54
N SER A 433 -10.46 11.29 -15.92
CA SER A 433 -11.44 12.36 -15.92
C SER A 433 -10.87 13.43 -15.00
N VAL A 434 -10.28 14.45 -15.57
CA VAL A 434 -10.04 15.71 -14.85
C VAL A 434 -11.42 16.16 -14.37
N ASN A 435 -11.59 16.34 -13.06
CA ASN A 435 -12.74 17.05 -12.56
C ASN A 435 -12.75 18.41 -13.25
N GLU A 436 -13.82 18.70 -14.03
CA GLU A 436 -14.05 19.97 -14.73
C GLU A 436 -14.09 21.19 -13.78
N ASN A 437 -13.84 21.03 -12.49
CA ASN A 437 -13.90 22.09 -11.48
C ASN A 437 -12.54 22.56 -10.97
N THR A 438 -11.42 22.12 -11.52
CA THR A 438 -10.15 22.82 -11.33
C THR A 438 -9.96 23.74 -12.52
N GLU A 439 -10.53 24.93 -12.44
CA GLU A 439 -10.15 26.09 -13.25
C GLU A 439 -8.67 26.39 -13.02
N LEU A 440 -7.81 25.66 -13.71
CA LEU A 440 -6.44 26.07 -13.95
C LEU A 440 -6.40 26.65 -15.35
N GLY A 441 -6.72 27.94 -15.41
CA GLY A 441 -6.26 28.90 -16.40
C GLY A 441 -6.35 28.49 -17.89
N GLU A 442 -7.56 28.23 -18.42
CA GLU A 442 -7.79 28.45 -19.87
C GLU A 442 -7.48 29.91 -20.26
N ASN A 443 -7.46 30.81 -19.31
CA ASN A 443 -7.29 32.25 -19.49
C ASN A 443 -5.83 32.70 -19.65
N ASP A 444 -4.85 31.93 -19.15
CA ASP A 444 -3.45 32.38 -19.14
C ASP A 444 -2.84 32.57 -20.55
N TYR A 445 -3.31 31.83 -21.57
CA TYR A 445 -2.78 31.98 -22.93
C TYR A 445 -3.42 33.20 -23.65
N ASP A 446 -4.69 33.42 -23.48
CA ASP A 446 -5.42 34.52 -24.14
C ASP A 446 -5.14 35.87 -23.42
N GLU A 447 -4.83 35.86 -22.14
CA GLU A 447 -4.42 37.04 -21.34
C GLU A 447 -2.92 37.36 -21.43
N ALA A 448 -2.11 36.45 -22.02
CA ALA A 448 -0.68 36.70 -22.21
C ALA A 448 -0.43 37.92 -23.10
N SER A 449 0.50 38.79 -22.70
CA SER A 449 0.89 39.97 -23.47
C SER A 449 1.42 39.58 -24.87
N ASP A 450 1.25 40.48 -25.83
CA ASP A 450 1.74 40.28 -27.21
C ASP A 450 3.24 39.98 -27.27
N VAL A 451 4.02 40.45 -26.30
CA VAL A 451 5.46 40.13 -26.15
C VAL A 451 5.65 38.67 -25.73
N GLN A 452 4.79 38.14 -24.86
CA GLN A 452 4.83 36.74 -24.44
C GLN A 452 4.31 35.81 -25.56
N ARG A 453 3.32 36.26 -26.35
CA ARG A 453 2.82 35.56 -27.53
C ARG A 453 3.74 35.68 -28.73
N ALA A 454 4.45 36.78 -28.91
CA ALA A 454 5.36 37.04 -30.02
C ALA A 454 6.63 36.16 -29.98
N ALA A 455 6.88 35.46 -28.88
CA ALA A 455 7.88 34.38 -28.88
C ALA A 455 7.46 33.17 -29.75
N SER A 456 6.22 33.12 -30.24
CA SER A 456 5.76 32.14 -31.24
C SER A 456 5.88 32.73 -32.64
N VAL A 457 7.02 32.47 -33.30
CA VAL A 457 7.23 32.78 -34.72
C VAL A 457 6.12 32.11 -35.53
N LYS A 458 5.40 32.89 -36.36
CA LYS A 458 4.53 32.33 -37.39
C LYS A 458 5.38 31.45 -38.31
N VAL A 459 5.10 30.16 -38.38
CA VAL A 459 5.72 29.26 -39.34
C VAL A 459 5.11 29.59 -40.72
N THR A 460 5.87 30.27 -41.53
CA THR A 460 5.55 30.55 -42.95
C THR A 460 6.46 29.72 -43.84
N THR A 461 6.53 28.42 -43.62
CA THR A 461 7.19 27.53 -44.59
C THR A 461 6.14 26.93 -45.50
N PRO A 462 6.28 27.02 -46.83
CA PRO A 462 5.37 26.30 -47.74
C PRO A 462 5.47 24.80 -47.46
N VAL A 463 4.37 24.20 -47.10
CA VAL A 463 4.24 22.74 -46.96
C VAL A 463 4.25 22.19 -48.37
N ASP A 464 5.16 21.27 -48.70
CA ASP A 464 5.12 20.52 -49.96
C ASP A 464 3.88 19.59 -49.92
N PRO A 465 2.95 19.73 -50.87
CA PRO A 465 1.64 19.11 -50.77
C PRO A 465 1.58 17.65 -51.23
N SER A 466 2.69 16.89 -51.24
CA SER A 466 2.70 15.58 -51.88
C SER A 466 1.77 14.53 -51.24
N THR A 467 1.55 14.54 -49.90
CA THR A 467 0.56 13.63 -49.29
C THR A 467 -0.44 14.34 -48.38
N GLY A 468 -0.14 15.54 -47.88
CA GLY A 468 -0.97 16.23 -46.88
C GLY A 468 -0.93 15.61 -45.48
N ILE A 469 -0.12 14.57 -45.25
CA ILE A 469 0.02 13.87 -43.99
C ILE A 469 1.24 14.40 -43.24
N HIS A 470 1.06 14.71 -41.96
CA HIS A 470 2.10 15.29 -41.15
C HIS A 470 2.31 14.48 -39.84
N LYS A 471 3.57 14.37 -39.44
CA LYS A 471 3.97 13.89 -38.13
C LYS A 471 4.27 15.09 -37.23
N VAL A 472 3.50 15.24 -36.16
CA VAL A 472 3.72 16.25 -35.14
C VAL A 472 4.40 15.61 -33.96
N VAL A 473 5.60 16.10 -33.58
CA VAL A 473 6.37 15.63 -32.45
C VAL A 473 6.39 16.72 -31.38
N ILE A 474 5.90 16.39 -30.20
CA ILE A 474 5.74 17.30 -29.07
C ILE A 474 6.69 16.84 -27.95
N ILE A 475 7.59 17.71 -27.50
CA ILE A 475 8.44 17.44 -26.35
C ILE A 475 8.01 18.37 -25.23
N ALA A 476 7.50 17.82 -24.11
CA ALA A 476 6.91 18.57 -23.02
C ALA A 476 7.37 18.07 -21.65
N LYS A 477 7.02 18.81 -20.59
CA LYS A 477 7.17 18.35 -19.20
C LYS A 477 6.26 17.13 -18.97
N LEU A 478 6.78 16.15 -18.25
CA LEU A 478 6.01 14.93 -17.92
C LEU A 478 4.71 15.26 -17.17
N SER A 479 4.73 16.24 -16.26
CA SER A 479 3.56 16.69 -15.49
C SER A 479 2.40 17.24 -16.33
N ARG A 480 2.65 17.62 -17.59
CA ARG A 480 1.63 18.13 -18.52
C ARG A 480 1.12 17.09 -19.51
N TYR A 481 1.67 15.87 -19.47
CA TYR A 481 1.34 14.83 -20.45
C TYR A 481 -0.15 14.47 -20.46
N GLU A 482 -0.76 14.27 -19.31
CA GLU A 482 -2.16 13.85 -19.25
C GLU A 482 -3.13 14.91 -19.77
N LYS A 483 -2.88 16.18 -19.46
CA LYS A 483 -3.64 17.30 -20.02
C LYS A 483 -3.51 17.35 -21.54
N LEU A 484 -2.29 17.15 -22.04
CA LEU A 484 -2.02 17.09 -23.49
C LEU A 484 -2.75 15.93 -24.16
N LYS A 485 -2.72 14.73 -23.56
CA LYS A 485 -3.40 13.54 -24.06
C LYS A 485 -4.91 13.77 -24.20
N ILE A 486 -5.53 14.34 -23.16
CA ILE A 486 -6.97 14.65 -23.18
C ILE A 486 -7.28 15.65 -24.29
N ALA A 487 -6.53 16.76 -24.35
CA ALA A 487 -6.77 17.80 -25.36
C ALA A 487 -6.59 17.30 -26.80
N LEU A 488 -5.64 16.39 -27.04
CA LEU A 488 -5.46 15.77 -28.35
C LEU A 488 -6.59 14.77 -28.67
N ASN A 489 -7.05 13.99 -27.71
CA ASN A 489 -8.20 13.10 -27.89
C ASN A 489 -9.49 13.88 -28.18
N ASP A 490 -9.73 15.01 -27.49
CA ASP A 490 -10.89 15.88 -27.71
C ASP A 490 -10.86 16.53 -29.11
N LEU A 491 -9.66 16.74 -29.65
CA LEU A 491 -9.47 17.20 -31.03
C LEU A 491 -9.73 16.11 -32.08
N GLY A 492 -9.85 14.83 -31.66
CA GLY A 492 -10.05 13.67 -32.51
C GLY A 492 -8.77 12.88 -32.84
N VAL A 493 -7.62 13.26 -32.27
CA VAL A 493 -6.37 12.51 -32.43
C VAL A 493 -6.33 11.37 -31.40
N THR A 494 -6.65 10.16 -31.83
CA THR A 494 -6.73 8.97 -30.96
C THR A 494 -5.45 8.13 -30.97
N GLY A 495 -4.68 8.18 -32.06
CA GLY A 495 -3.42 7.45 -32.22
C GLY A 495 -2.21 8.30 -31.87
N MET A 496 -1.52 7.98 -30.76
CA MET A 496 -0.29 8.65 -30.38
C MET A 496 0.78 7.68 -29.88
N THR A 497 2.03 7.95 -30.24
CA THR A 497 3.20 7.23 -29.71
C THR A 497 3.86 8.09 -28.65
N VAL A 498 4.07 7.53 -27.46
CA VAL A 498 4.61 8.25 -26.32
C VAL A 498 5.93 7.63 -25.88
N THR A 499 6.96 8.47 -25.74
CA THR A 499 8.29 8.05 -25.30
C THR A 499 8.78 8.99 -24.20
N GLN A 500 9.22 8.45 -23.10
CA GLN A 500 9.90 9.26 -22.10
C GLN A 500 11.32 9.58 -22.58
N VAL A 501 11.73 10.83 -22.43
CA VAL A 501 13.04 11.31 -22.86
C VAL A 501 13.68 12.17 -21.78
N MET A 502 15.01 12.21 -21.76
CA MET A 502 15.76 13.11 -20.89
C MET A 502 16.14 14.35 -21.70
N GLY A 503 15.77 15.53 -21.20
CA GLY A 503 16.07 16.81 -21.84
C GLY A 503 17.16 17.56 -21.12
N CYS A 504 18.22 17.97 -21.86
CA CYS A 504 19.24 18.91 -21.39
C CYS A 504 18.95 20.28 -22.00
N GLY A 505 18.99 21.36 -21.21
CA GLY A 505 18.73 22.71 -21.70
C GLY A 505 18.98 23.80 -20.68
N VAL A 506 18.48 25.01 -20.94
CA VAL A 506 18.67 26.20 -20.10
C VAL A 506 18.04 26.05 -18.70
N GLN A 507 17.09 25.18 -18.50
CA GLN A 507 16.58 24.81 -17.18
C GLN A 507 17.62 23.95 -16.47
N LYS A 508 18.31 24.56 -15.48
CA LYS A 508 19.03 23.77 -14.47
C LYS A 508 17.98 23.25 -13.49
N GLY A 509 17.98 21.95 -13.22
CA GLY A 509 17.19 21.37 -12.11
C GLY A 509 17.55 22.07 -10.80
N ALA A 510 16.61 22.18 -9.87
CA ALA A 510 16.93 22.55 -8.50
C ALA A 510 17.96 21.55 -7.98
N GLY A 511 19.04 22.03 -7.33
CA GLY A 511 20.14 21.20 -6.88
C GLY A 511 19.65 20.09 -5.95
N GLU A 512 19.49 18.91 -6.49
CA GLU A 512 19.14 17.69 -5.72
C GLU A 512 20.37 17.27 -4.93
N LYS A 513 20.18 16.84 -3.68
CA LYS A 513 21.27 16.36 -2.82
C LYS A 513 21.15 14.86 -2.63
N TYR A 514 22.21 14.15 -3.00
CA TYR A 514 22.35 12.75 -2.63
C TYR A 514 23.42 12.63 -1.53
N ARG A 515 23.04 12.09 -0.38
CA ARG A 515 23.91 11.97 0.82
C ARG A 515 24.58 13.30 1.24
N GLY A 516 23.85 14.41 1.07
CA GLY A 516 24.34 15.75 1.42
C GLY A 516 25.22 16.43 0.37
N VAL A 517 25.55 15.75 -0.73
CA VAL A 517 26.32 16.29 -1.86
C VAL A 517 25.34 16.77 -2.94
N GLU A 518 25.52 18.00 -3.41
CA GLU A 518 24.74 18.52 -4.55
C GLU A 518 25.03 17.69 -5.80
N MET A 519 23.94 17.19 -6.43
CA MET A 519 24.03 16.52 -7.73
C MET A 519 23.84 17.54 -8.84
N ASP A 520 24.77 17.56 -9.79
CA ASP A 520 24.60 18.29 -11.05
C ASP A 520 23.53 17.59 -11.91
N VAL A 521 22.27 17.94 -11.73
CA VAL A 521 21.18 17.46 -12.57
C VAL A 521 21.27 18.16 -13.92
N THR A 522 22.02 17.57 -14.85
CA THR A 522 22.20 18.10 -16.21
C THR A 522 21.05 17.79 -17.15
N VAL A 523 20.15 16.83 -16.77
CA VAL A 523 19.02 16.38 -17.60
C VAL A 523 17.74 16.31 -16.78
N LEU A 524 16.62 16.71 -17.38
CA LEU A 524 15.29 16.67 -16.77
C LEU A 524 14.40 15.68 -17.51
N PRO A 525 13.53 14.93 -16.79
CA PRO A 525 12.57 14.03 -17.41
C PRO A 525 11.54 14.83 -18.23
N LYS A 526 11.35 14.43 -19.48
CA LYS A 526 10.37 14.99 -20.41
C LYS A 526 9.63 13.86 -21.13
N VAL A 527 8.52 14.19 -21.74
CA VAL A 527 7.77 13.27 -22.62
C VAL A 527 7.90 13.74 -24.06
N LYS A 528 8.08 12.79 -24.98
CA LYS A 528 7.96 12.98 -26.42
C LYS A 528 6.68 12.30 -26.87
N VAL A 529 5.74 13.08 -27.37
CA VAL A 529 4.48 12.60 -27.96
C VAL A 529 4.56 12.78 -29.46
N GLU A 530 4.29 11.73 -30.21
CA GLU A 530 4.30 11.72 -31.68
C GLU A 530 2.90 11.35 -32.15
N VAL A 531 2.33 12.19 -32.97
CA VAL A 531 1.02 11.97 -33.63
C VAL A 531 1.14 12.13 -35.14
N ILE A 532 0.40 11.33 -35.85
CA ILE A 532 0.30 11.44 -37.33
C ILE A 532 -1.09 11.98 -37.63
N VAL A 533 -1.16 13.06 -38.38
CA VAL A 533 -2.42 13.72 -38.76
C VAL A 533 -2.49 13.95 -40.26
N GLY A 534 -3.67 13.77 -40.82
CA GLY A 534 -3.96 13.96 -42.22
C GLY A 534 -5.27 14.72 -42.44
N SER A 535 -6.35 14.33 -41.81
CA SER A 535 -7.64 15.00 -41.86
C SER A 535 -7.73 16.21 -40.92
N ILE A 536 -7.03 16.15 -39.81
CA ILE A 536 -6.97 17.25 -38.83
C ILE A 536 -5.88 18.24 -39.21
N SER A 537 -6.23 19.53 -39.24
CA SER A 537 -5.26 20.60 -39.56
C SER A 537 -4.13 20.65 -38.56
N VAL A 538 -2.90 20.72 -39.03
CA VAL A 538 -1.70 20.85 -38.23
C VAL A 538 -1.75 22.10 -37.31
N GLU A 539 -2.31 23.20 -37.84
CA GLU A 539 -2.46 24.44 -37.07
C GLU A 539 -3.37 24.26 -35.87
N LYS A 540 -4.47 23.48 -35.98
CA LYS A 540 -5.35 23.17 -34.84
C LYS A 540 -4.61 22.34 -33.81
N VAL A 541 -3.81 21.35 -34.23
CA VAL A 541 -2.99 20.56 -33.30
C VAL A 541 -1.98 21.45 -32.60
N ILE A 542 -1.26 22.32 -33.30
CA ILE A 542 -0.29 23.24 -32.71
C ILE A 542 -0.96 24.19 -31.73
N ASP A 543 -2.12 24.77 -32.07
CA ASP A 543 -2.83 25.68 -31.18
C ASP A 543 -3.32 24.97 -29.91
N THR A 544 -3.91 23.79 -30.05
CA THR A 544 -4.32 22.96 -28.91
C THR A 544 -3.14 22.63 -27.99
N VAL A 545 -2.00 22.21 -28.56
CA VAL A 545 -0.80 21.91 -27.79
C VAL A 545 -0.27 23.14 -27.06
N LYS A 546 -0.22 24.30 -27.73
CA LYS A 546 0.22 25.57 -27.13
C LYS A 546 -0.66 25.97 -25.97
N ARG A 547 -1.98 25.97 -26.11
CA ARG A 547 -2.93 26.29 -25.03
C ARG A 547 -2.78 25.37 -23.84
N THR A 548 -2.62 24.07 -24.09
CA THR A 548 -2.53 23.05 -23.05
C THR A 548 -1.21 23.09 -22.27
N LEU A 549 -0.09 23.35 -22.96
CA LEU A 549 1.24 23.27 -22.36
C LEU A 549 1.76 24.59 -21.81
N TYR A 550 1.17 25.71 -22.20
CA TYR A 550 1.62 27.04 -21.80
C TYR A 550 1.59 27.25 -20.26
N THR A 551 2.68 27.75 -19.70
CA THR A 551 2.80 28.15 -18.29
C THR A 551 3.42 29.54 -18.13
N GLY A 552 3.83 30.19 -19.23
CA GLY A 552 4.55 31.48 -19.22
C GLY A 552 6.00 31.37 -18.79
N HIS A 553 6.52 30.19 -18.58
CA HIS A 553 7.89 29.95 -18.11
C HIS A 553 8.72 29.15 -19.13
N VAL A 554 10.03 29.35 -19.08
CA VAL A 554 10.97 28.58 -19.90
C VAL A 554 10.82 27.08 -19.61
N GLY A 555 10.68 26.28 -20.66
CA GLY A 555 10.62 24.80 -20.56
C GLY A 555 9.26 24.19 -20.79
N ASP A 556 8.26 24.95 -21.25
CA ASP A 556 6.91 24.46 -21.56
C ASP A 556 6.89 23.38 -22.65
N GLY A 557 7.86 23.40 -23.53
CA GLY A 557 8.03 22.36 -24.55
C GLY A 557 8.44 22.90 -25.91
N LYS A 558 8.49 21.98 -26.88
CA LYS A 558 8.71 22.29 -28.30
C LYS A 558 7.85 21.38 -29.17
N ILE A 559 7.40 21.92 -30.30
CA ILE A 559 6.64 21.21 -31.31
C ILE A 559 7.46 21.18 -32.58
N PHE A 560 7.57 20.01 -33.20
CA PHE A 560 8.25 19.81 -34.48
C PHE A 560 7.25 19.17 -35.43
N VAL A 561 7.19 19.66 -36.67
CA VAL A 561 6.31 19.14 -37.74
C VAL A 561 7.15 18.60 -38.86
N TYR A 562 6.86 17.39 -39.29
CA TYR A 562 7.52 16.71 -40.39
C TYR A 562 6.50 16.27 -41.46
N ASN A 563 6.85 16.36 -42.74
CA ASN A 563 6.06 15.75 -43.78
C ASN A 563 6.26 14.23 -43.81
N VAL A 564 5.16 13.49 -43.86
CA VAL A 564 5.18 12.03 -44.01
C VAL A 564 5.05 11.69 -45.49
N GLN A 565 6.05 11.00 -46.01
CA GLN A 565 6.06 10.63 -47.46
C GLN A 565 5.11 9.48 -47.75
N LYS A 566 4.94 8.55 -46.82
CA LYS A 566 4.08 7.38 -46.96
C LYS A 566 3.71 6.79 -45.61
N VAL A 567 2.47 6.32 -45.50
CA VAL A 567 1.98 5.50 -44.39
C VAL A 567 1.45 4.19 -44.98
N VAL A 568 1.77 3.07 -44.34
CA VAL A 568 1.26 1.74 -44.71
C VAL A 568 0.79 1.00 -43.48
N LYS A 569 -0.44 0.53 -43.49
CA LYS A 569 -1.03 -0.26 -42.43
C LYS A 569 -0.59 -1.73 -42.56
N VAL A 570 0.19 -2.20 -41.60
CA VAL A 570 0.82 -3.53 -41.67
C VAL A 570 -0.21 -4.66 -41.81
N ARG A 571 -1.36 -4.56 -41.15
CA ARG A 571 -2.39 -5.61 -41.13
C ARG A 571 -3.11 -5.77 -42.50
N THR A 572 -3.39 -4.66 -43.17
CA THR A 572 -4.26 -4.65 -44.38
C THR A 572 -3.53 -4.25 -45.64
N GLY A 573 -2.35 -3.63 -45.54
CA GLY A 573 -1.63 -3.05 -46.67
C GLY A 573 -2.23 -1.74 -47.21
N GLU A 574 -3.24 -1.16 -46.53
CA GLU A 574 -3.80 0.15 -46.83
C GLU A 574 -2.72 1.23 -46.77
N GLU A 575 -2.81 2.22 -47.64
CA GLU A 575 -1.79 3.26 -47.76
C GLU A 575 -2.36 4.65 -47.48
N ASP A 576 -1.51 5.54 -46.97
CA ASP A 576 -1.74 6.97 -46.74
C ASP A 576 -3.00 7.24 -45.90
N TYR A 577 -3.98 8.02 -46.40
CA TYR A 577 -5.20 8.37 -45.66
C TYR A 577 -6.04 7.16 -45.27
N GLU A 578 -6.08 6.12 -46.09
CA GLU A 578 -6.82 4.90 -45.74
C GLU A 578 -6.17 4.17 -44.54
N ALA A 579 -4.83 4.23 -44.47
CA ALA A 579 -4.09 3.64 -43.35
C ALA A 579 -4.32 4.35 -42.01
N LEU A 580 -4.78 5.62 -42.02
CA LEU A 580 -4.98 6.46 -40.84
C LEU A 580 -6.42 6.47 -40.32
N LYS A 581 -7.40 5.93 -41.03
CA LYS A 581 -8.83 5.98 -40.66
C LYS A 581 -9.16 5.43 -39.26
N ASP A 582 -8.29 4.63 -38.65
CA ASP A 582 -8.50 4.07 -37.33
C ASP A 582 -7.88 4.94 -36.20
N VAL A 583 -7.12 5.98 -36.53
CA VAL A 583 -6.34 6.78 -35.56
C VAL A 583 -6.70 8.27 -35.57
N GLU A 584 -7.52 8.67 -36.54
CA GLU A 584 -8.15 10.00 -36.65
C GLU A 584 -9.66 9.93 -36.53
#